data_768701fa986dfdec19146eb63cf4b39d
#
_entry.id   768701fa986dfdec19146eb63cf4b39d
#
_cell.length_a   1.000
_cell.length_b   1.000
_cell.length_c   1.000
_cell.angle_alpha   90.00
_cell.angle_beta   90.00
_cell.angle_gamma   90.00
#
_symmetry.space_group_name_H-M   'P 1'
#
loop_
_entity.id
_entity.type
_entity.pdbx_description
1 polymer ?
#
loop_
_entity_poly.entity_id
_entity_poly.type
_entity_poly.pdbx_seq_one_letter_code
_entity_poly.pdbx_strand_id
1 'polypeptide(L)'
;VAIKSWIGKASGLPSLLVDGPATITADDRVLAVVGPGQHLIADALAVPGVPTVYEGSTGRAILTRPVGDWYGVLVAGADGRSAPGLAYEHNGDPLDWDSTAARIGGVTRWAIRDEPVTGTGVVTCTPEAEPTLWETLTAHAPIMLIPTMPVPGVPPRTVIVNGVARKRVTGELIEVTIKWTEHEPRSENAPQGGVPVTTWGEWQDWGEAHPDTPGWQAWSALEVAKRIQGMP
;
A
#
# COMPACT_ATOMS: atom_id res chain seq x y z
N VAL A 1 -4.87 -16.42 21.21
CA VAL A 1 -4.08 -15.19 21.41
C VAL A 1 -4.81 -14.06 20.72
N ALA A 2 -5.00 -12.94 21.41
CA ALA A 2 -5.74 -11.81 20.86
C ALA A 2 -4.93 -11.09 19.76
N ILE A 3 -5.60 -10.60 18.71
CA ILE A 3 -4.99 -9.67 17.75
C ILE A 3 -4.55 -8.43 18.53
N LYS A 4 -3.26 -8.10 18.49
CA LYS A 4 -2.77 -6.80 18.97
C LYS A 4 -2.79 -5.84 17.78
N SER A 5 -3.30 -4.64 18.01
CA SER A 5 -3.54 -3.68 16.94
C SER A 5 -3.22 -2.25 17.37
N TRP A 6 -2.71 -1.44 16.44
CA TRP A 6 -2.38 -0.02 16.65
C TRP A 6 -2.28 0.71 15.31
N ILE A 7 -2.12 2.02 15.36
CA ILE A 7 -1.77 2.82 14.18
C ILE A 7 -0.26 2.98 14.13
N GLY A 8 0.37 2.55 13.04
CA GLY A 8 1.81 2.69 12.83
C GLY A 8 2.25 4.15 12.86
N LYS A 9 3.25 4.48 13.68
CA LYS A 9 3.69 5.87 13.86
C LYS A 9 4.31 6.45 12.58
N ALA A 10 5.08 5.66 11.87
CA ALA A 10 5.76 6.11 10.67
C ALA A 10 4.83 6.13 9.44
N SER A 11 4.00 5.09 9.27
CA SER A 11 3.17 4.91 8.09
C SER A 11 1.76 5.50 8.21
N GLY A 12 1.26 5.71 9.45
CA GLY A 12 -0.14 6.03 9.69
C GLY A 12 -1.11 4.89 9.37
N LEU A 13 -0.61 3.69 9.05
CA LEU A 13 -1.44 2.56 8.66
C LEU A 13 -1.92 1.76 9.88
N PRO A 14 -3.16 1.23 9.85
CA PRO A 14 -3.59 0.21 10.78
C PRO A 14 -2.64 -0.99 10.73
N SER A 15 -2.08 -1.36 11.86
CA SER A 15 -1.08 -2.42 11.98
C SER A 15 -1.54 -3.47 12.96
N LEU A 16 -1.31 -4.73 12.63
CA LEU A 16 -1.78 -5.91 13.36
C LEU A 16 -0.60 -6.84 13.65
N LEU A 17 -0.47 -7.28 14.88
CA LEU A 17 0.36 -8.43 15.23
C LEU A 17 -0.55 -9.63 15.45
N VAL A 18 -0.36 -10.67 14.69
CA VAL A 18 -1.18 -11.88 14.68
C VAL A 18 -0.32 -13.12 14.86
N ASP A 19 -0.87 -14.12 15.53
CA ASP A 19 -0.28 -15.46 15.60
C ASP A 19 -0.95 -16.36 14.57
N GLY A 20 -0.17 -16.88 13.63
CA GLY A 20 -0.65 -17.80 12.60
C GLY A 20 -0.51 -19.29 13.01
N PRO A 21 -1.06 -20.20 12.17
CA PRO A 21 -1.67 -19.90 10.89
C PRO A 21 -3.05 -19.26 11.01
N ALA A 22 -3.31 -18.24 10.21
CA ALA A 22 -4.57 -17.52 10.23
C ALA A 22 -4.87 -16.82 8.90
N THR A 23 -6.15 -16.69 8.58
CA THR A 23 -6.64 -15.74 7.58
C THR A 23 -7.15 -14.52 8.33
N ILE A 24 -6.67 -13.34 7.94
CA ILE A 24 -7.06 -12.06 8.50
C ILE A 24 -7.90 -11.33 7.46
N THR A 25 -9.06 -10.87 7.89
CA THR A 25 -9.94 -10.04 7.07
C THR A 25 -9.95 -8.59 7.55
N ALA A 26 -10.20 -7.69 6.64
CA ALA A 26 -10.47 -6.28 6.89
C ALA A 26 -11.82 -5.97 6.25
N ASP A 27 -12.86 -5.82 7.06
CA ASP A 27 -14.26 -5.86 6.63
C ASP A 27 -14.52 -7.11 5.78
N ASP A 28 -14.95 -6.95 4.52
CA ASP A 28 -15.29 -8.05 3.61
C ASP A 28 -14.11 -8.55 2.77
N ARG A 29 -12.91 -7.95 2.88
CA ARG A 29 -11.75 -8.37 2.09
C ARG A 29 -10.75 -9.19 2.91
N VAL A 30 -10.12 -10.16 2.26
CA VAL A 30 -8.98 -10.87 2.83
C VAL A 30 -7.76 -9.95 2.85
N LEU A 31 -7.29 -9.55 4.03
CA LEU A 31 -6.10 -8.72 4.20
C LEU A 31 -4.83 -9.54 4.02
N ALA A 32 -4.75 -10.68 4.67
CA ALA A 32 -3.58 -11.56 4.62
C ALA A 32 -3.93 -13.00 4.98
N VAL A 33 -3.15 -13.92 4.44
CA VAL A 33 -3.09 -15.32 4.87
C VAL A 33 -1.67 -15.58 5.39
N VAL A 34 -1.55 -15.92 6.67
CA VAL A 34 -0.27 -16.07 7.35
C VAL A 34 -0.04 -17.52 7.78
N GLY A 35 1.20 -17.97 7.66
CA GLY A 35 1.67 -19.27 8.15
C GLY A 35 1.84 -19.31 9.68
N PRO A 36 2.40 -20.41 10.22
CA PRO A 36 2.70 -20.49 11.66
C PRO A 36 3.68 -19.40 12.12
N GLY A 37 3.51 -18.92 13.34
CA GLY A 37 4.37 -17.92 13.98
C GLY A 37 3.72 -16.54 14.08
N GLN A 38 4.48 -15.58 14.57
CA GLN A 38 4.03 -14.18 14.70
C GLN A 38 4.28 -13.40 13.42
N HIS A 39 3.27 -12.67 12.98
CA HIS A 39 3.30 -11.85 11.77
C HIS A 39 2.84 -10.43 12.08
N LEU A 40 3.59 -9.47 11.58
CA LEU A 40 3.26 -8.05 11.64
C LEU A 40 2.81 -7.59 10.25
N ILE A 41 1.56 -7.10 10.17
CA ILE A 41 0.90 -6.75 8.90
C ILE A 41 0.33 -5.35 9.04
N ALA A 42 0.49 -4.52 8.03
CA ALA A 42 -0.23 -3.24 7.92
C ALA A 42 -1.28 -3.30 6.81
N ASP A 43 -2.40 -2.60 7.03
CA ASP A 43 -3.44 -2.46 6.02
C ASP A 43 -3.22 -1.20 5.17
N ALA A 44 -2.68 -1.41 4.00
CA ALA A 44 -2.40 -0.35 3.04
C ALA A 44 -3.68 0.22 2.38
N LEU A 45 -4.75 -0.58 2.29
CA LEU A 45 -5.99 -0.18 1.64
C LEU A 45 -7.05 0.38 2.61
N ALA A 46 -6.72 0.52 3.90
CA ALA A 46 -7.61 1.16 4.86
C ALA A 46 -7.93 2.61 4.44
N VAL A 47 -9.20 2.94 4.35
CA VAL A 47 -9.66 4.28 3.98
C VAL A 47 -9.45 5.24 5.15
N PRO A 48 -8.76 6.38 4.96
CA PRO A 48 -8.57 7.37 6.02
C PRO A 48 -9.91 7.86 6.59
N GLY A 49 -9.99 7.96 7.92
CA GLY A 49 -11.17 8.45 8.62
C GLY A 49 -12.33 7.43 8.73
N VAL A 50 -12.23 6.27 8.10
CA VAL A 50 -13.27 5.23 8.14
C VAL A 50 -12.83 4.10 9.09
N PRO A 51 -13.67 3.73 10.09
CA PRO A 51 -13.39 2.56 10.92
C PRO A 51 -13.38 1.28 10.08
N THR A 52 -12.34 0.47 10.21
CA THR A 52 -12.21 -0.83 9.57
C THR A 52 -12.21 -1.92 10.64
N VAL A 53 -12.96 -2.98 10.42
CA VAL A 53 -13.06 -4.13 11.30
C VAL A 53 -12.08 -5.21 10.84
N TYR A 54 -11.13 -5.56 11.69
CA TYR A 54 -10.16 -6.63 11.46
C TYR A 54 -10.57 -7.87 12.22
N GLU A 55 -10.70 -8.98 11.53
CA GLU A 55 -11.09 -10.27 12.13
C GLU A 55 -10.10 -11.37 11.72
N GLY A 56 -9.89 -12.30 12.63
CA GLY A 56 -9.11 -13.51 12.41
C GLY A 56 -9.50 -14.56 13.45
N SER A 57 -8.96 -15.78 13.29
CA SER A 57 -9.25 -16.91 14.19
C SER A 57 -8.96 -16.63 15.67
N THR A 58 -8.14 -15.63 15.96
CA THR A 58 -7.65 -15.28 17.29
C THR A 58 -8.28 -14.04 17.90
N GLY A 59 -9.15 -13.33 17.18
CA GLY A 59 -9.82 -12.16 17.72
C GLY A 59 -10.31 -11.17 16.68
N ARG A 60 -10.76 -10.02 17.20
CA ARG A 60 -11.30 -8.90 16.43
C ARG A 60 -10.70 -7.60 16.94
N ALA A 61 -10.44 -6.67 16.03
CA ALA A 61 -10.01 -5.31 16.35
C ALA A 61 -10.75 -4.31 15.45
N ILE A 62 -10.89 -3.07 15.90
CA ILE A 62 -11.41 -1.97 15.09
C ILE A 62 -10.39 -0.85 15.15
N LEU A 63 -9.91 -0.42 14.00
CA LEU A 63 -8.98 0.69 13.87
C LEU A 63 -9.51 1.68 12.84
N THR A 64 -9.17 2.95 13.05
CA THR A 64 -9.44 4.00 12.08
C THR A 64 -8.11 4.61 11.66
N ARG A 65 -7.79 4.51 10.37
CA ARG A 65 -6.62 5.19 9.81
C ARG A 65 -6.80 6.69 9.97
N PRO A 66 -5.83 7.45 10.52
CA PRO A 66 -5.94 8.88 10.61
C PRO A 66 -6.02 9.53 9.23
N VAL A 67 -6.75 10.64 9.16
CA VAL A 67 -6.78 11.51 7.98
C VAL A 67 -5.53 12.39 8.03
N GLY A 68 -4.84 12.52 6.89
CA GLY A 68 -3.70 13.45 6.78
C GLY A 68 -4.16 14.91 6.69
N ASP A 69 -3.25 15.82 6.98
CA ASP A 69 -3.52 17.26 6.96
C ASP A 69 -3.56 17.84 5.53
N TRP A 70 -3.04 17.15 4.56
CA TRP A 70 -3.01 17.53 3.14
C TRP A 70 -3.17 16.32 2.23
N TYR A 71 -3.46 16.57 0.97
CA TYR A 71 -3.59 15.52 -0.04
C TYR A 71 -2.20 15.08 -0.53
N GLY A 72 -1.66 14.08 0.13
CA GLY A 72 -0.45 13.37 -0.25
C GLY A 72 -0.75 11.91 -0.58
N VAL A 73 0.28 11.15 -0.84
CA VAL A 73 0.21 9.72 -1.10
C VAL A 73 1.36 8.99 -0.41
N LEU A 74 1.09 7.84 0.17
CA LEU A 74 2.10 6.87 0.53
C LEU A 74 2.20 5.85 -0.63
N VAL A 75 3.38 5.72 -1.21
CA VAL A 75 3.67 4.70 -2.21
C VAL A 75 4.35 3.53 -1.51
N ALA A 76 3.72 2.36 -1.53
CA ALA A 76 4.22 1.17 -0.85
C ALA A 76 4.47 0.05 -1.85
N GLY A 77 5.68 -0.51 -1.85
CA GLY A 77 6.05 -1.68 -2.64
C GLY A 77 5.60 -2.99 -1.99
N ALA A 78 5.55 -4.05 -2.79
CA ALA A 78 5.24 -5.39 -2.31
C ALA A 78 6.31 -5.97 -1.35
N ASP A 79 7.50 -5.40 -1.35
CA ASP A 79 8.61 -5.73 -0.44
C ASP A 79 8.50 -5.03 0.92
N GLY A 80 7.47 -4.20 1.12
CA GLY A 80 7.21 -3.44 2.34
C GLY A 80 7.91 -2.08 2.39
N ARG A 81 8.75 -1.73 1.42
CA ARG A 81 9.30 -0.38 1.31
C ARG A 81 8.19 0.62 1.04
N SER A 82 8.28 1.78 1.64
CA SER A 82 7.32 2.84 1.40
C SER A 82 8.00 4.20 1.35
N ALA A 83 7.49 5.07 0.48
CA ALA A 83 7.95 6.43 0.34
C ALA A 83 6.77 7.40 0.43
N PRO A 84 6.85 8.44 1.26
CA PRO A 84 5.82 9.46 1.33
C PRO A 84 5.96 10.44 0.16
N GLY A 85 4.83 10.73 -0.51
CA GLY A 85 4.69 11.88 -1.37
C GLY A 85 4.02 13.03 -0.61
N LEU A 86 4.58 14.21 -0.68
CA LEU A 86 4.05 15.42 -0.03
C LEU A 86 2.72 15.85 -0.64
N ALA A 87 2.60 15.74 -1.96
CA ALA A 87 1.37 16.00 -2.67
C ALA A 87 1.17 14.95 -3.77
N TYR A 88 -0.09 14.67 -4.08
CA TYR A 88 -0.47 13.78 -5.15
C TYR A 88 -1.55 14.42 -6.01
N GLU A 89 -1.25 14.61 -7.27
CA GLU A 89 -2.21 15.05 -8.28
C GLU A 89 -2.65 13.83 -9.08
N HIS A 90 -3.94 13.53 -9.01
CA HIS A 90 -4.56 12.46 -9.75
C HIS A 90 -5.18 13.00 -11.04
N ASN A 91 -4.71 12.52 -12.18
CA ASN A 91 -5.10 13.04 -13.51
C ASN A 91 -6.24 12.21 -14.15
N GLY A 92 -7.05 11.56 -13.33
CA GLY A 92 -8.22 10.82 -13.77
C GLY A 92 -7.93 9.34 -14.05
N ASP A 93 -9.00 8.58 -14.11
CA ASP A 93 -9.04 7.14 -14.38
C ASP A 93 -9.87 6.91 -15.64
N PRO A 94 -9.28 6.99 -16.85
CA PRO A 94 -10.02 6.61 -18.03
C PRO A 94 -10.41 5.14 -17.95
N LEU A 95 -11.68 4.87 -18.10
CA LEU A 95 -12.22 3.52 -18.24
C LEU A 95 -12.50 3.28 -19.71
N ASP A 96 -11.69 2.46 -20.33
CA ASP A 96 -11.83 2.06 -21.71
C ASP A 96 -12.47 0.66 -21.79
N TRP A 97 -13.24 0.42 -22.81
CA TRP A 97 -13.76 -0.93 -23.12
C TRP A 97 -13.65 -1.22 -24.60
N ASP A 98 -13.34 -2.45 -24.92
CA ASP A 98 -13.36 -2.95 -26.29
C ASP A 98 -14.71 -3.60 -26.56
N SER A 99 -15.30 -3.29 -27.72
CA SER A 99 -16.56 -3.85 -28.12
C SER A 99 -16.46 -4.48 -29.50
N THR A 100 -16.82 -5.75 -29.58
CA THR A 100 -16.85 -6.48 -30.85
C THR A 100 -18.29 -6.90 -31.16
N ALA A 101 -18.76 -6.55 -32.36
CA ALA A 101 -20.06 -6.96 -32.86
C ALA A 101 -19.92 -8.12 -33.85
N ALA A 102 -20.68 -9.18 -33.65
CA ALA A 102 -20.82 -10.31 -34.57
C ALA A 102 -22.27 -10.55 -34.94
N ARG A 103 -22.54 -10.77 -36.22
CA ARG A 103 -23.90 -11.14 -36.70
C ARG A 103 -23.98 -12.65 -36.81
N ILE A 104 -24.77 -13.24 -35.92
CA ILE A 104 -24.96 -14.70 -35.86
C ILE A 104 -26.48 -14.99 -36.03
N GLY A 105 -26.86 -15.77 -37.03
CA GLY A 105 -28.24 -16.14 -37.26
C GLY A 105 -29.17 -14.93 -37.53
N GLY A 106 -28.66 -13.87 -38.14
CA GLY A 106 -29.44 -12.65 -38.41
C GLY A 106 -29.52 -11.68 -37.23
N VAL A 107 -29.04 -12.04 -36.07
CA VAL A 107 -29.01 -11.20 -34.85
C VAL A 107 -27.61 -10.65 -34.62
N THR A 108 -27.49 -9.33 -34.34
CA THR A 108 -26.23 -8.74 -33.93
C THR A 108 -26.04 -9.00 -32.44
N ARG A 109 -24.90 -9.62 -32.09
CA ARG A 109 -24.47 -9.86 -30.73
C ARG A 109 -23.22 -9.01 -30.45
N TRP A 110 -23.19 -8.37 -29.29
CA TRP A 110 -22.08 -7.59 -28.81
C TRP A 110 -21.31 -8.36 -27.73
N ALA A 111 -20.00 -8.42 -27.84
CA ALA A 111 -19.12 -8.79 -26.77
C ALA A 111 -18.41 -7.50 -26.30
N ILE A 112 -18.57 -7.17 -25.06
CA ILE A 112 -17.90 -6.03 -24.41
C ILE A 112 -16.86 -6.64 -23.50
N ARG A 113 -15.64 -6.14 -23.60
CA ARG A 113 -14.53 -6.50 -22.72
C ARG A 113 -14.09 -5.24 -22.00
N ASP A 114 -14.13 -5.26 -20.70
CA ASP A 114 -13.60 -4.20 -19.88
C ASP A 114 -12.07 -4.24 -19.94
N GLU A 115 -11.46 -3.13 -20.26
CA GLU A 115 -10.02 -2.95 -20.15
C GLU A 115 -9.67 -2.61 -18.68
N PRO A 116 -8.49 -3.02 -18.19
CA PRO A 116 -8.04 -2.62 -16.86
C PRO A 116 -8.00 -1.09 -16.74
N VAL A 117 -8.44 -0.58 -15.59
CA VAL A 117 -8.37 0.86 -15.32
C VAL A 117 -6.91 1.31 -15.41
N THR A 118 -6.67 2.32 -16.21
CA THR A 118 -5.34 2.97 -16.33
C THR A 118 -5.41 4.36 -15.74
N GLY A 119 -4.28 4.91 -15.38
CA GLY A 119 -4.25 6.26 -14.86
C GLY A 119 -2.87 6.90 -14.93
N THR A 120 -2.88 8.18 -14.65
CA THR A 120 -1.66 8.97 -14.50
C THR A 120 -1.76 9.81 -13.23
N GLY A 121 -0.63 10.09 -12.62
CA GLY A 121 -0.57 10.96 -11.48
C GLY A 121 0.81 11.60 -11.33
N VAL A 122 0.88 12.63 -10.52
CA VAL A 122 2.13 13.31 -10.16
C VAL A 122 2.30 13.23 -8.66
N VAL A 123 3.39 12.64 -8.22
CA VAL A 123 3.81 12.60 -6.81
C VAL A 123 4.88 13.67 -6.61
N THR A 124 4.62 14.63 -5.74
CA THR A 124 5.63 15.60 -5.31
C THR A 124 6.32 15.09 -4.07
N CYS A 125 7.64 15.06 -4.07
CA CYS A 125 8.45 14.59 -2.93
C CYS A 125 9.65 15.50 -2.67
N THR A 126 10.30 15.30 -1.52
CA THR A 126 11.59 15.93 -1.23
C THR A 126 12.74 15.18 -1.89
N PRO A 127 13.93 15.82 -2.07
CA PRO A 127 15.11 15.13 -2.58
C PRO A 127 15.54 13.92 -1.72
N GLU A 128 15.27 13.94 -0.42
CA GLU A 128 15.60 12.84 0.50
C GLU A 128 14.68 11.64 0.28
N ALA A 129 13.40 11.86 -0.01
CA ALA A 129 12.42 10.79 -0.26
C ALA A 129 12.50 10.23 -1.69
N GLU A 130 13.04 11.01 -2.64
CA GLU A 130 13.06 10.67 -4.07
C GLU A 130 13.73 9.33 -4.38
N PRO A 131 14.91 8.99 -3.83
CA PRO A 131 15.58 7.73 -4.14
C PRO A 131 14.72 6.51 -3.79
N THR A 132 14.14 6.48 -2.60
CA THR A 132 13.25 5.40 -2.15
C THR A 132 11.98 5.33 -3.00
N LEU A 133 11.38 6.48 -3.31
CA LEU A 133 10.23 6.56 -4.20
C LEU A 133 10.57 6.02 -5.60
N TRP A 134 11.70 6.45 -6.16
CA TRP A 134 12.15 6.01 -7.47
C TRP A 134 12.39 4.50 -7.54
N GLU A 135 13.11 3.95 -6.56
CA GLU A 135 13.35 2.50 -6.47
C GLU A 135 12.04 1.72 -6.35
N THR A 136 11.11 2.18 -5.51
CA THR A 136 9.79 1.53 -5.36
C THR A 136 9.00 1.54 -6.66
N LEU A 137 8.98 2.67 -7.39
CA LEU A 137 8.26 2.81 -8.65
C LEU A 137 8.90 2.02 -9.81
N THR A 138 10.20 1.79 -9.78
CA THR A 138 10.95 1.09 -10.84
C THR A 138 11.22 -0.38 -10.53
N ALA A 139 10.72 -0.90 -9.44
CA ALA A 139 10.90 -2.30 -9.03
C ALA A 139 10.22 -3.33 -9.95
N HIS A 140 9.40 -2.89 -10.92
CA HIS A 140 8.61 -3.75 -11.82
C HIS A 140 7.70 -4.75 -11.09
N ALA A 141 7.25 -4.39 -9.91
CA ALA A 141 6.34 -5.15 -9.07
C ALA A 141 5.06 -4.34 -8.80
N PRO A 142 3.96 -5.00 -8.41
CA PRO A 142 2.79 -4.26 -7.94
C PRO A 142 3.13 -3.35 -6.77
N ILE A 143 2.64 -2.13 -6.82
CA ILE A 143 2.76 -1.14 -5.74
C ILE A 143 1.38 -0.70 -5.28
N MET A 144 1.31 -0.13 -4.10
CA MET A 144 0.09 0.48 -3.58
C MET A 144 0.22 1.99 -3.53
N LEU A 145 -0.79 2.67 -4.08
CA LEU A 145 -0.98 4.12 -3.96
C LEU A 145 -2.00 4.35 -2.86
N ILE A 146 -1.59 4.97 -1.76
CA ILE A 146 -2.39 5.10 -0.54
C ILE A 146 -2.56 6.59 -0.22
N PRO A 147 -3.66 7.22 -0.65
CA PRO A 147 -3.92 8.63 -0.34
C PRO A 147 -3.93 8.88 1.17
N THR A 148 -3.42 10.03 1.60
CA THR A 148 -3.37 10.41 3.02
C THR A 148 -4.72 10.89 3.55
N MET A 149 -5.60 11.36 2.66
CA MET A 149 -6.97 11.76 3.00
C MET A 149 -7.97 11.15 2.02
N PRO A 150 -9.23 10.96 2.46
CA PRO A 150 -10.27 10.44 1.58
C PRO A 150 -10.62 11.49 0.53
N VAL A 151 -10.44 11.13 -0.74
CA VAL A 151 -10.88 11.96 -1.87
C VAL A 151 -11.82 11.13 -2.72
N PRO A 152 -13.04 11.63 -3.00
CA PRO A 152 -13.97 10.93 -3.87
C PRO A 152 -13.33 10.60 -5.23
N GLY A 153 -13.46 9.36 -5.68
CA GLY A 153 -12.89 8.89 -6.93
C GLY A 153 -11.38 8.57 -6.90
N VAL A 154 -10.70 8.74 -5.76
CA VAL A 154 -9.28 8.39 -5.59
C VAL A 154 -9.10 7.47 -4.37
N PRO A 155 -9.59 6.23 -4.44
CA PRO A 155 -9.39 5.26 -3.37
C PRO A 155 -7.93 4.78 -3.30
N PRO A 156 -7.51 4.19 -2.19
CA PRO A 156 -6.31 3.36 -2.16
C PRO A 156 -6.42 2.25 -3.20
N ARG A 157 -5.33 1.99 -3.94
CA ARG A 157 -5.34 0.99 -5.01
C ARG A 157 -4.00 0.30 -5.18
N THR A 158 -4.03 -0.92 -5.68
CA THR A 158 -2.84 -1.65 -6.13
C THR A 158 -2.69 -1.45 -7.62
N VAL A 159 -1.48 -1.09 -8.07
CA VAL A 159 -1.22 -0.77 -9.47
C VAL A 159 0.10 -1.36 -9.96
N ILE A 160 0.19 -1.59 -11.26
CA ILE A 160 1.44 -1.84 -11.97
C ILE A 160 1.87 -0.54 -12.62
N VAL A 161 3.08 -0.11 -12.35
CA VAL A 161 3.65 1.10 -12.96
C VAL A 161 4.16 0.78 -14.37
N ASN A 162 3.63 1.49 -15.35
CA ASN A 162 3.95 1.33 -16.77
C ASN A 162 4.97 2.36 -17.27
N GLY A 163 5.18 3.43 -16.49
CA GLY A 163 6.16 4.46 -16.83
C GLY A 163 6.31 5.49 -15.74
N VAL A 164 7.54 5.95 -15.57
CA VAL A 164 7.89 7.00 -14.62
C VAL A 164 8.74 8.07 -15.32
N ALA A 165 8.52 9.31 -14.91
CA ALA A 165 9.38 10.42 -15.29
C ALA A 165 9.56 11.33 -14.08
N ARG A 166 10.74 11.91 -13.94
CA ARG A 166 11.02 12.86 -12.85
C ARG A 166 11.44 14.20 -13.37
N LYS A 167 11.03 15.24 -12.67
CA LYS A 167 11.37 16.62 -12.98
C LYS A 167 11.67 17.35 -11.68
N ARG A 168 12.82 18.01 -11.62
CA ARG A 168 13.14 18.90 -10.51
C ARG A 168 12.36 20.21 -10.69
N VAL A 169 11.58 20.58 -9.69
CA VAL A 169 10.77 21.82 -9.72
C VAL A 169 11.53 22.93 -9.02
N THR A 170 12.10 22.64 -7.86
CA THR A 170 12.93 23.56 -7.07
C THR A 170 14.12 22.82 -6.48
N GLY A 171 14.94 23.52 -5.67
CA GLY A 171 16.00 22.87 -4.88
C GLY A 171 15.47 21.84 -3.88
N GLU A 172 14.21 21.99 -3.44
CA GLU A 172 13.59 21.24 -2.36
C GLU A 172 12.45 20.31 -2.81
N LEU A 173 12.02 20.41 -4.05
CA LEU A 173 10.88 19.67 -4.57
C LEU A 173 11.17 18.99 -5.91
N ILE A 174 10.77 17.74 -5.99
CA ILE A 174 10.83 16.89 -7.18
C ILE A 174 9.43 16.38 -7.48
N GLU A 175 9.01 16.50 -8.74
CA GLU A 175 7.80 15.87 -9.26
C GLU A 175 8.16 14.55 -9.94
N VAL A 176 7.45 13.49 -9.58
CA VAL A 176 7.54 12.19 -10.23
C VAL A 176 6.21 11.87 -10.86
N THR A 177 6.17 11.93 -12.19
CA THR A 177 4.99 11.52 -12.96
C THR A 177 4.97 10.01 -13.10
N ILE A 178 3.84 9.40 -12.79
CA ILE A 178 3.61 7.96 -12.90
C ILE A 178 2.50 7.67 -13.89
N LYS A 179 2.67 6.60 -14.68
CA LYS A 179 1.61 5.98 -15.47
C LYS A 179 1.41 4.57 -14.94
N TRP A 180 0.17 4.17 -14.75
CA TRP A 180 -0.13 2.91 -14.10
C TRP A 180 -1.38 2.23 -14.70
N THR A 181 -1.47 0.93 -14.45
CA THR A 181 -2.67 0.11 -14.68
C THR A 181 -3.06 -0.52 -13.37
N GLU A 182 -4.34 -0.51 -13.04
CA GLU A 182 -4.84 -1.13 -11.83
C GLU A 182 -4.58 -2.64 -11.86
N HIS A 183 -4.09 -3.15 -10.74
CA HIS A 183 -3.79 -4.56 -10.56
C HIS A 183 -4.86 -5.18 -9.67
N GLU A 184 -5.77 -5.90 -10.30
CA GLU A 184 -6.75 -6.70 -9.57
C GLU A 184 -6.15 -8.05 -9.18
N PRO A 185 -6.29 -8.50 -7.94
CA PRO A 185 -5.91 -9.85 -7.56
C PRO A 185 -6.79 -10.87 -8.31
N ARG A 186 -6.16 -11.93 -8.80
CA ARG A 186 -6.82 -12.97 -9.63
C ARG A 186 -7.94 -13.75 -8.94
N SER A 187 -8.16 -13.54 -7.65
CA SER A 187 -9.14 -14.25 -6.83
C SER A 187 -9.70 -13.32 -5.76
N GLU A 188 -11.01 -13.32 -5.56
CA GLU A 188 -11.67 -12.59 -4.47
C GLU A 188 -11.14 -12.98 -3.08
N ASN A 189 -10.58 -14.17 -2.94
CA ASN A 189 -9.96 -14.68 -1.72
C ASN A 189 -8.44 -14.42 -1.64
N ALA A 190 -7.85 -13.79 -2.65
CA ALA A 190 -6.43 -13.43 -2.59
C ALA A 190 -6.21 -12.29 -1.59
N PRO A 191 -5.10 -12.31 -0.83
CA PRO A 191 -4.77 -11.23 0.08
C PRO A 191 -4.69 -9.88 -0.63
N GLN A 192 -5.35 -8.87 -0.07
CA GLN A 192 -5.44 -7.53 -0.64
C GLN A 192 -5.01 -6.48 0.38
N GLY A 193 -3.99 -5.71 0.02
CA GLY A 193 -3.56 -4.55 0.80
C GLY A 193 -2.78 -4.84 2.08
N GLY A 194 -2.56 -6.10 2.41
CA GLY A 194 -1.67 -6.47 3.51
C GLY A 194 -0.20 -6.29 3.09
N VAL A 195 0.53 -5.47 3.82
CA VAL A 195 1.98 -5.25 3.58
C VAL A 195 2.79 -5.71 4.78
N PRO A 196 3.96 -6.32 4.57
CA PRO A 196 4.94 -6.50 5.63
C PRO A 196 5.31 -5.13 6.21
N VAL A 197 5.44 -5.05 7.52
CA VAL A 197 5.70 -3.77 8.18
C VAL A 197 7.19 -3.41 8.20
N THR A 198 8.05 -4.38 7.97
CA THR A 198 9.51 -4.15 8.01
C THR A 198 10.24 -5.06 7.03
N THR A 199 11.12 -4.47 6.25
CA THR A 199 12.12 -5.15 5.43
C THR A 199 13.49 -5.15 6.10
N TRP A 200 14.43 -5.94 5.58
CA TRP A 200 15.83 -5.91 6.02
C TRP A 200 16.48 -4.53 5.83
N GLY A 201 16.12 -3.79 4.79
CA GLY A 201 16.62 -2.43 4.55
C GLY A 201 16.17 -1.47 5.65
N GLU A 202 14.88 -1.42 5.95
CA GLU A 202 14.35 -0.58 7.04
C GLU A 202 14.94 -0.94 8.40
N TRP A 203 15.23 -2.23 8.63
CA TRP A 203 15.90 -2.67 9.85
C TRP A 203 17.33 -2.13 9.96
N GLN A 204 18.09 -2.17 8.89
CA GLN A 204 19.46 -1.65 8.84
C GLN A 204 19.46 -0.13 9.01
N ASP A 205 18.62 0.57 8.27
CA ASP A 205 18.47 2.02 8.32
C ASP A 205 18.07 2.49 9.73
N TRP A 206 17.13 1.78 10.36
CA TRP A 206 16.73 2.08 11.72
C TRP A 206 17.88 1.90 12.70
N GLY A 207 18.64 0.81 12.59
CA GLY A 207 19.80 0.55 13.44
C GLY A 207 20.91 1.58 13.28
N GLU A 208 21.18 2.01 12.06
CA GLU A 208 22.15 3.07 11.76
C GLU A 208 21.71 4.44 12.31
N ALA A 209 20.41 4.73 12.26
CA ALA A 209 19.83 5.95 12.83
C ALA A 209 19.78 5.96 14.38
N HIS A 210 19.94 4.79 15.02
CA HIS A 210 19.86 4.64 16.48
C HIS A 210 21.10 3.93 17.06
N PRO A 211 22.31 4.49 16.84
CA PRO A 211 23.57 3.85 17.25
C PRO A 211 23.69 3.68 18.77
N ASP A 212 22.95 4.49 19.54
CA ASP A 212 22.96 4.45 21.02
C ASP A 212 22.10 3.33 21.60
N THR A 213 21.44 2.52 20.76
CA THR A 213 20.65 1.38 21.20
C THR A 213 21.52 0.10 21.17
N PRO A 214 22.14 -0.30 22.29
CA PRO A 214 23.06 -1.44 22.29
C PRO A 214 22.30 -2.75 21.98
N GLY A 215 22.95 -3.60 21.19
CA GLY A 215 22.46 -4.95 20.92
C GLY A 215 21.38 -5.04 19.85
N TRP A 216 21.05 -3.95 19.13
CA TRP A 216 20.05 -3.97 18.08
C TRP A 216 20.35 -4.99 16.97
N GLN A 217 21.62 -5.27 16.69
CA GLN A 217 22.05 -6.27 15.71
C GLN A 217 21.65 -7.71 16.10
N ALA A 218 21.41 -7.94 17.40
CA ALA A 218 20.97 -9.23 17.92
C ALA A 218 19.45 -9.37 17.97
N TRP A 219 18.71 -8.30 17.68
CA TRP A 219 17.25 -8.35 17.70
C TRP A 219 16.72 -9.13 16.48
N SER A 220 15.63 -9.85 16.70
CA SER A 220 14.90 -10.45 15.60
C SER A 220 14.26 -9.35 14.73
N ALA A 221 14.04 -9.62 13.46
CA ALA A 221 13.33 -8.71 12.55
C ALA A 221 11.98 -8.28 13.13
N LEU A 222 11.29 -9.17 13.85
CA LEU A 222 10.02 -8.87 14.50
C LEU A 222 10.16 -7.86 15.65
N GLU A 223 11.23 -7.95 16.46
CA GLU A 223 11.47 -7.01 17.57
C GLU A 223 11.79 -5.62 17.04
N VAL A 224 12.57 -5.53 15.98
CA VAL A 224 12.86 -4.26 15.30
C VAL A 224 11.57 -3.68 14.69
N ALA A 225 10.78 -4.48 13.98
CA ALA A 225 9.51 -4.06 13.43
C ALA A 225 8.57 -3.48 14.48
N LYS A 226 8.45 -4.14 15.62
CA LYS A 226 7.65 -3.64 16.76
C LYS A 226 8.11 -2.27 17.24
N ARG A 227 9.42 -2.05 17.34
CA ARG A 227 9.97 -0.77 17.81
C ARG A 227 9.81 0.35 16.79
N ILE A 228 10.07 0.09 15.51
CA ILE A 228 9.85 1.06 14.42
C ILE A 228 8.39 1.51 14.40
N GLN A 229 7.45 0.60 14.56
CA GLN A 229 6.03 0.91 14.59
C GLN A 229 5.55 1.50 15.91
N GLY A 230 6.45 1.66 16.90
CA GLY A 230 6.13 2.27 18.19
C GLY A 230 5.26 1.41 19.09
N MET A 231 5.36 0.11 18.95
CA MET A 231 4.72 -0.84 19.83
C MET A 231 5.47 -0.86 21.18
N PRO A 232 4.77 -0.81 22.34
CA PRO A 232 5.38 -0.90 23.65
C PRO A 232 6.01 -2.27 23.91
#